data_47ff00a883ee674d3715d384216e2172
#
_entry.id   47ff00a883ee674d3715d384216e2172
#
_cell.length_a   1.000
_cell.length_b   1.000
_cell.length_c   1.000
_cell.angle_alpha   90.00
_cell.angle_beta   90.00
_cell.angle_gamma   90.00
#
_symmetry.space_group_name_H-M   'P 1'
#
loop_
_entity.id
_entity.type
_entity.pdbx_description
1 polymer ?
#
loop_
_entity_poly.entity_id
_entity_poly.type
_entity_poly.pdbx_seq_one_letter_code
_entity_poly.pdbx_strand_id
1 'polypeptide(L)'
;MVRLWGAKAREEKALSQSALGENIEGGIVVVLGGGNLDTNLVSLGCQMAKGAKRKVYLVHVIEVPRSLPLKAILTQESERADKLMTAAMQIATRIGCEAVEHVVQARATGPTIIDEANDHHCALILLGSSGQSKQGNKELDKIVSYVLEKALCRVWFIQDPHPGVIL
;
A
#
# COMPACT_ATOMS: atom_id res chain seq x y z
N MET A 1 3.29 18.98 -39.18
CA MET A 1 2.34 18.05 -38.54
C MET A 1 2.90 17.32 -37.31
N VAL A 2 3.98 17.76 -36.70
CA VAL A 2 4.68 17.10 -35.58
C VAL A 2 4.50 17.80 -34.22
N ARG A 3 3.82 18.95 -34.15
CA ARG A 3 3.69 19.76 -32.92
C ARG A 3 2.52 19.39 -32.01
N LEU A 4 1.54 18.62 -32.44
CA LEU A 4 0.34 18.28 -31.66
C LEU A 4 0.54 17.10 -30.71
N TRP A 5 1.49 16.20 -30.98
CA TRP A 5 1.74 15.03 -30.12
C TRP A 5 2.48 15.39 -28.83
N GLY A 6 3.37 16.36 -28.88
CA GLY A 6 4.10 16.84 -27.69
C GLY A 6 3.24 17.62 -26.70
N ALA A 7 2.19 18.29 -27.17
CA ALA A 7 1.25 19.01 -26.31
C ALA A 7 0.31 18.07 -25.55
N LYS A 8 -0.23 17.04 -26.22
CA LYS A 8 -1.11 16.05 -25.61
C LYS A 8 -0.41 15.22 -24.53
N ALA A 9 0.84 14.79 -24.79
CA ALA A 9 1.63 14.06 -23.81
C ALA A 9 2.04 14.94 -22.60
N ARG A 10 2.20 16.25 -22.77
CA ARG A 10 2.43 17.19 -21.66
C ARG A 10 1.14 17.45 -20.86
N GLU A 11 0.02 17.52 -21.52
CA GLU A 11 -1.30 17.70 -20.90
C GLU A 11 -1.73 16.45 -20.08
N GLU A 12 -1.53 15.24 -20.63
CA GLU A 12 -1.76 13.99 -19.90
C GLU A 12 -0.81 13.85 -18.69
N LYS A 13 0.46 14.27 -18.83
CA LYS A 13 1.41 14.26 -17.73
C LYS A 13 1.07 15.32 -16.67
N ALA A 14 0.56 16.49 -17.08
CA ALA A 14 0.10 17.53 -16.16
C ALA A 14 -1.18 17.13 -15.44
N LEU A 15 -2.13 16.48 -16.12
CA LEU A 15 -3.36 15.94 -15.51
C LEU A 15 -3.08 14.82 -14.52
N SER A 16 -2.14 13.93 -14.81
CA SER A 16 -1.74 12.88 -13.86
C SER A 16 -0.98 13.43 -12.64
N GLN A 17 -0.25 14.54 -12.81
CA GLN A 17 0.41 15.23 -11.71
C GLN A 17 -0.56 16.08 -10.87
N SER A 18 -1.57 16.70 -11.49
CA SER A 18 -2.57 17.51 -10.78
C SER A 18 -3.56 16.68 -9.98
N ALA A 19 -3.87 15.46 -10.42
CA ALA A 19 -4.73 14.54 -9.68
C ALA A 19 -4.11 14.09 -8.33
N LEU A 20 -2.78 14.13 -8.22
CA LEU A 20 -2.04 13.82 -6.98
C LEU A 20 -1.74 15.04 -6.11
N GLY A 21 -2.06 16.26 -6.59
CA GLY A 21 -1.71 17.53 -5.92
C GLY A 21 -0.22 17.86 -6.06
N GLU A 22 0.04 19.10 -6.40
CA GLU A 22 1.39 19.65 -6.49
C GLU A 22 2.13 19.47 -5.14
N ASN A 23 3.37 18.99 -5.20
CA ASN A 23 4.30 18.85 -4.07
C ASN A 23 3.94 17.85 -2.95
N ILE A 24 3.60 16.62 -3.29
CA ILE A 24 3.73 15.57 -2.29
C ILE A 24 5.20 15.12 -2.26
N GLU A 25 6.02 15.73 -1.43
CA GLU A 25 7.35 15.22 -1.09
C GLU A 25 7.18 14.04 -0.13
N GLY A 26 7.86 12.93 -0.38
CA GLY A 26 7.82 11.75 0.50
C GLY A 26 7.55 10.43 -0.21
N GLY A 27 7.67 9.34 0.54
CA GLY A 27 7.44 7.99 0.06
C GLY A 27 5.97 7.60 -0.05
N ILE A 28 5.73 6.37 -0.49
CA ILE A 28 4.40 5.76 -0.53
C ILE A 28 4.44 4.48 0.30
N VAL A 29 3.60 4.38 1.31
CA VAL A 29 3.36 3.12 2.03
C VAL A 29 2.31 2.32 1.28
N VAL A 30 2.60 1.07 0.98
CA VAL A 30 1.65 0.08 0.46
C VAL A 30 1.48 -0.99 1.51
N VAL A 31 0.28 -1.08 2.08
CA VAL A 31 -0.02 -2.05 3.13
C VAL A 31 -0.47 -3.36 2.49
N LEU A 32 0.23 -4.45 2.84
CA LEU A 32 -0.01 -5.78 2.32
C LEU A 32 -0.75 -6.62 3.36
N GLY A 33 -1.94 -7.07 3.01
CA GLY A 33 -2.80 -7.87 3.88
C GLY A 33 -2.70 -9.37 3.65
N GLY A 34 -1.96 -9.81 2.62
CA GLY A 34 -1.90 -11.22 2.20
C GLY A 34 -3.05 -11.64 1.28
N GLY A 35 -3.78 -10.68 0.71
CA GLY A 35 -4.90 -10.92 -0.18
C GLY A 35 -4.57 -10.75 -1.67
N ASN A 36 -5.52 -11.14 -2.53
CA ASN A 36 -5.37 -11.05 -3.99
C ASN A 36 -5.19 -9.62 -4.50
N LEU A 37 -5.69 -8.63 -3.75
CA LEU A 37 -5.57 -7.21 -4.11
C LEU A 37 -4.14 -6.67 -3.98
N ASP A 38 -3.30 -7.31 -3.16
CA ASP A 38 -1.94 -6.81 -2.87
C ASP A 38 -1.12 -6.60 -4.14
N THR A 39 -1.25 -7.50 -5.13
CA THR A 39 -0.60 -7.37 -6.44
C THR A 39 -0.97 -6.06 -7.14
N ASN A 40 -2.25 -5.69 -7.10
CA ASN A 40 -2.77 -4.47 -7.71
C ASN A 40 -2.30 -3.23 -6.94
N LEU A 41 -2.30 -3.30 -5.60
CA LEU A 41 -1.83 -2.21 -4.75
C LEU A 41 -0.33 -1.93 -4.96
N VAL A 42 0.50 -2.97 -5.00
CA VAL A 42 1.94 -2.85 -5.28
C VAL A 42 2.16 -2.25 -6.67
N SER A 43 1.45 -2.75 -7.67
CA SER A 43 1.57 -2.24 -9.04
C SER A 43 1.18 -0.76 -9.11
N LEU A 44 0.08 -0.36 -8.49
CA LEU A 44 -0.38 1.02 -8.45
C LEU A 44 0.62 1.92 -7.72
N GLY A 45 1.04 1.55 -6.51
CA GLY A 45 2.01 2.30 -5.72
C GLY A 45 3.34 2.48 -6.45
N CYS A 46 3.83 1.42 -7.09
CA CYS A 46 5.06 1.46 -7.87
C CYS A 46 4.96 2.34 -9.12
N GLN A 47 3.85 2.30 -9.85
CA GLN A 47 3.64 3.16 -11.02
C GLN A 47 3.60 4.63 -10.62
N MET A 48 2.92 4.95 -9.53
CA MET A 48 2.87 6.31 -8.99
C MET A 48 4.24 6.80 -8.53
N ALA A 49 4.97 5.97 -7.80
CA ALA A 49 6.29 6.28 -7.26
C ALA A 49 7.32 6.50 -8.37
N LYS A 50 7.31 5.66 -9.41
CA LYS A 50 8.24 5.74 -10.53
C LYS A 50 8.15 7.08 -11.25
N GLY A 51 6.93 7.57 -11.51
CA GLY A 51 6.72 8.86 -12.16
C GLY A 51 7.28 10.05 -11.37
N ALA A 52 7.31 9.95 -10.06
CA ALA A 52 7.76 10.98 -9.12
C ALA A 52 9.15 10.71 -8.51
N LYS A 53 9.84 9.65 -8.91
CA LYS A 53 11.13 9.17 -8.35
C LYS A 53 11.07 9.00 -6.82
N ARG A 54 10.02 8.36 -6.33
CA ARG A 54 9.77 8.13 -4.90
C ARG A 54 10.04 6.69 -4.52
N LYS A 55 10.31 6.47 -3.23
CA LYS A 55 10.40 5.13 -2.66
C LYS A 55 9.01 4.60 -2.31
N VAL A 56 8.84 3.30 -2.49
CA VAL A 56 7.68 2.56 -2.01
C VAL A 56 8.10 1.72 -0.81
N TYR A 57 7.37 1.84 0.29
CA TYR A 57 7.54 1.02 1.49
C TYR A 57 6.43 -0.03 1.48
N LEU A 58 6.82 -1.29 1.26
CA LEU A 58 5.92 -2.43 1.28
C LEU A 58 5.81 -2.91 2.72
N VAL A 59 4.70 -2.65 3.37
CA VAL A 59 4.52 -2.90 4.80
C VAL A 59 3.57 -4.07 5.02
N HIS A 60 4.03 -5.09 5.75
CA HIS A 60 3.20 -6.16 6.27
C HIS A 60 3.36 -6.25 7.78
N VAL A 61 2.25 -6.28 8.50
CA VAL A 61 2.24 -6.36 9.95
C VAL A 61 1.79 -7.74 10.39
N ILE A 62 2.65 -8.42 11.14
CA ILE A 62 2.34 -9.66 11.82
C ILE A 62 1.81 -9.30 13.22
N GLU A 63 0.51 -9.45 13.44
CA GLU A 63 -0.07 -9.21 14.76
C GLU A 63 0.27 -10.32 15.72
N VAL A 64 0.93 -9.96 16.83
CA VAL A 64 1.31 -10.88 17.89
C VAL A 64 0.22 -10.88 18.96
N PRO A 65 -0.43 -12.05 19.25
CA PRO A 65 -1.41 -12.16 20.32
C PRO A 65 -0.86 -11.69 21.68
N ARG A 66 -1.70 -11.09 22.50
CA ARG A 66 -1.28 -10.59 23.84
C ARG A 66 -0.79 -11.68 24.78
N SER A 67 -1.19 -12.94 24.53
CA SER A 67 -0.73 -14.11 25.26
C SER A 67 0.71 -14.49 25.00
N LEU A 68 1.33 -13.97 23.94
CA LEU A 68 2.72 -14.26 23.56
C LEU A 68 3.61 -13.03 23.77
N PRO A 69 4.92 -13.20 24.00
CA PRO A 69 5.88 -12.11 23.95
C PRO A 69 5.88 -11.43 22.56
N LEU A 70 6.13 -10.13 22.48
CA LEU A 70 6.15 -9.40 21.21
C LEU A 70 7.18 -9.97 20.21
N LYS A 71 8.28 -10.50 20.72
CA LYS A 71 9.34 -11.13 19.92
C LYS A 71 9.17 -12.66 19.83
N ALA A 72 7.95 -13.17 19.99
CA ALA A 72 7.67 -14.61 19.81
C ALA A 72 8.05 -15.04 18.38
N ILE A 73 8.56 -16.26 18.26
CA ILE A 73 8.86 -16.85 16.95
C ILE A 73 7.53 -17.36 16.38
N LEU A 74 7.04 -16.69 15.37
CA LEU A 74 5.81 -17.02 14.65
C LEU A 74 6.20 -17.57 13.27
N THR A 75 6.65 -18.83 13.23
CA THR A 75 7.25 -19.43 12.03
C THR A 75 6.31 -19.40 10.83
N GLN A 76 5.05 -19.77 10.99
CA GLN A 76 4.08 -19.83 9.89
C GLN A 76 3.76 -18.43 9.33
N GLU A 77 3.58 -17.45 10.22
CA GLU A 77 3.30 -16.07 9.87
C GLU A 77 4.51 -15.43 9.17
N SER A 78 5.71 -15.72 9.67
CA SER A 78 6.96 -15.25 9.05
C SER A 78 7.17 -15.83 7.65
N GLU A 79 6.96 -17.12 7.47
CA GLU A 79 7.05 -17.77 6.15
C GLU A 79 6.02 -17.22 5.15
N ARG A 80 4.81 -16.89 5.62
CA ARG A 80 3.78 -16.25 4.78
C ARG A 80 4.18 -14.83 4.40
N ALA A 81 4.72 -14.08 5.36
CA ALA A 81 5.22 -12.73 5.13
C ALA A 81 6.38 -12.72 4.12
N ASP A 82 7.33 -13.65 4.22
CA ASP A 82 8.46 -13.79 3.30
C ASP A 82 7.99 -14.06 1.86
N LYS A 83 7.02 -14.96 1.69
CA LYS A 83 6.44 -15.25 0.37
C LYS A 83 5.72 -14.04 -0.21
N LEU A 84 4.96 -13.34 0.63
CA LEU A 84 4.23 -12.12 0.26
C LEU A 84 5.19 -11.03 -0.19
N MET A 85 6.25 -10.77 0.60
CA MET A 85 7.25 -9.77 0.28
C MET A 85 8.05 -10.13 -0.96
N THR A 86 8.44 -11.38 -1.13
CA THR A 86 9.11 -11.85 -2.35
C THR A 86 8.28 -11.55 -3.59
N ALA A 87 6.99 -11.88 -3.57
CA ALA A 87 6.08 -11.61 -4.69
C ALA A 87 5.92 -10.11 -4.95
N ALA A 88 5.78 -9.30 -3.89
CA ALA A 88 5.65 -7.85 -3.99
C ALA A 88 6.92 -7.19 -4.56
N MET A 89 8.10 -7.61 -4.10
CA MET A 89 9.39 -7.13 -4.60
C MET A 89 9.63 -7.51 -6.08
N GLN A 90 9.17 -8.67 -6.52
CA GLN A 90 9.24 -9.05 -7.93
C GLN A 90 8.41 -8.10 -8.81
N ILE A 91 7.23 -7.68 -8.34
CA ILE A 91 6.39 -6.71 -9.04
C ILE A 91 7.10 -5.35 -9.12
N ALA A 92 7.64 -4.87 -7.99
CA ALA A 92 8.36 -3.60 -7.93
C ALA A 92 9.57 -3.58 -8.87
N THR A 93 10.35 -4.66 -8.88
CA THR A 93 11.50 -4.83 -9.78
C THR A 93 11.08 -4.83 -11.25
N ARG A 94 10.00 -5.53 -11.61
CA ARG A 94 9.47 -5.57 -12.98
C ARG A 94 9.03 -4.19 -13.47
N ILE A 95 8.43 -3.39 -12.59
CA ILE A 95 7.99 -2.01 -12.91
C ILE A 95 9.21 -1.06 -12.95
N GLY A 96 10.30 -1.41 -12.28
CA GLY A 96 11.49 -0.57 -12.14
C GLY A 96 11.28 0.56 -11.13
N CYS A 97 10.66 0.24 -9.99
CA CYS A 97 10.42 1.13 -8.88
C CYS A 97 11.38 0.79 -7.72
N GLU A 98 11.84 1.81 -7.01
CA GLU A 98 12.60 1.63 -5.78
C GLU A 98 11.64 1.25 -4.64
N ALA A 99 11.70 0.01 -4.19
CA ALA A 99 10.87 -0.51 -3.12
C ALA A 99 11.72 -1.04 -1.96
N VAL A 100 11.21 -0.86 -0.75
CA VAL A 100 11.81 -1.36 0.50
C VAL A 100 10.77 -2.21 1.21
N GLU A 101 11.16 -3.39 1.66
CA GLU A 101 10.29 -4.29 2.41
C GLU A 101 10.37 -4.05 3.91
N HIS A 102 9.21 -4.02 4.56
CA HIS A 102 9.06 -3.89 6.00
C HIS A 102 8.07 -4.91 6.54
N VAL A 103 8.60 -5.95 7.18
CA VAL A 103 7.78 -6.91 7.94
C VAL A 103 7.94 -6.59 9.42
N VAL A 104 6.85 -6.20 10.07
CA VAL A 104 6.86 -5.72 11.45
C VAL A 104 5.99 -6.60 12.33
N GLN A 105 6.53 -7.10 13.43
CA GLN A 105 5.74 -7.74 14.50
C GLN A 105 5.21 -6.66 15.45
N ALA A 106 3.89 -6.60 15.61
CA ALA A 106 3.24 -5.57 16.42
C ALA A 106 1.99 -6.11 17.15
N ARG A 107 1.45 -5.32 18.06
CA ARG A 107 0.19 -5.63 18.77
C ARG A 107 -1.05 -5.18 18.03
N ALA A 108 -0.90 -4.24 17.11
CA ALA A 108 -2.00 -3.68 16.34
C ALA A 108 -1.51 -3.13 15.02
N THR A 109 -2.17 -3.50 13.93
CA THR A 109 -1.79 -3.13 12.57
C THR A 109 -1.96 -1.64 12.30
N GLY A 110 -3.08 -1.03 12.71
CA GLY A 110 -3.37 0.37 12.43
C GLY A 110 -2.30 1.35 12.94
N PRO A 111 -1.96 1.34 14.24
CA PRO A 111 -0.87 2.16 14.77
C PRO A 111 0.46 1.95 14.06
N THR A 112 0.83 0.69 13.79
CA THR A 112 2.08 0.36 13.12
C THR A 112 2.17 0.95 11.72
N ILE A 113 1.07 0.94 10.94
CA ILE A 113 1.03 1.59 9.63
C ILE A 113 1.29 3.09 9.74
N ILE A 114 0.72 3.74 10.75
CA ILE A 114 0.92 5.18 10.99
C ILE A 114 2.38 5.47 11.37
N ASP A 115 2.96 4.66 12.26
CA ASP A 115 4.35 4.81 12.66
C ASP A 115 5.28 4.66 11.46
N GLU A 116 5.11 3.63 10.63
CA GLU A 116 5.88 3.42 9.40
C GLU A 116 5.76 4.60 8.42
N ALA A 117 4.55 5.12 8.24
CA ALA A 117 4.31 6.27 7.36
C ALA A 117 5.00 7.55 7.87
N ASN A 118 5.00 7.77 9.18
CA ASN A 118 5.63 8.93 9.81
C ASN A 118 7.17 8.81 9.80
N ASP A 119 7.70 7.66 10.17
CA ASP A 119 9.15 7.41 10.25
C ASP A 119 9.83 7.58 8.88
N HIS A 120 9.13 7.21 7.83
CA HIS A 120 9.61 7.34 6.45
C HIS A 120 9.11 8.61 5.74
N HIS A 121 8.47 9.52 6.45
CA HIS A 121 7.92 10.77 5.89
C HIS A 121 7.10 10.52 4.63
N CYS A 122 6.19 9.54 4.69
CA CYS A 122 5.40 9.16 3.54
C CYS A 122 4.28 10.16 3.25
N ALA A 123 4.03 10.37 1.99
CA ALA A 123 3.02 11.30 1.50
C ALA A 123 1.69 10.62 1.20
N LEU A 124 1.69 9.28 1.10
CA LEU A 124 0.53 8.49 0.76
C LEU A 124 0.61 7.12 1.41
N ILE A 125 -0.53 6.68 1.95
CA ILE A 125 -0.76 5.30 2.39
C ILE A 125 -1.80 4.67 1.44
N LEU A 126 -1.46 3.54 0.84
CA LEU A 126 -2.37 2.69 0.07
C LEU A 126 -2.81 1.50 0.90
N LEU A 127 -4.12 1.38 1.09
CA LEU A 127 -4.78 0.26 1.76
C LEU A 127 -5.77 -0.39 0.81
N GLY A 128 -6.04 -1.67 0.99
CA GLY A 128 -7.01 -2.34 0.15
C GLY A 128 -7.76 -3.49 0.79
N SER A 129 -8.94 -3.80 0.22
CA SER A 129 -9.75 -4.94 0.55
C SER A 129 -10.21 -5.65 -0.72
N SER A 130 -10.08 -6.98 -0.75
CA SER A 130 -10.51 -7.80 -1.89
C SER A 130 -12.03 -7.96 -2.03
N GLY A 131 -12.82 -7.35 -1.17
CA GLY A 131 -14.29 -7.45 -1.23
C GLY A 131 -14.87 -8.87 -1.04
N GLN A 132 -14.03 -9.89 -0.84
CA GLN A 132 -14.48 -11.30 -0.76
C GLN A 132 -15.09 -11.70 0.57
N SER A 133 -15.05 -10.85 1.57
CA SER A 133 -15.64 -11.13 2.86
C SER A 133 -17.15 -10.90 2.82
N LYS A 134 -17.93 -11.96 2.77
CA LYS A 134 -19.42 -11.93 2.82
C LYS A 134 -19.97 -11.37 4.12
N GLN A 135 -19.16 -11.31 5.17
CA GLN A 135 -19.43 -10.62 6.43
C GLN A 135 -18.32 -9.60 6.59
N GLY A 136 -18.69 -8.30 6.69
CA GLY A 136 -17.73 -7.20 6.81
C GLY A 136 -16.57 -7.59 7.70
N ASN A 137 -15.34 -7.46 7.20
CA ASN A 137 -14.15 -7.81 7.96
C ASN A 137 -13.95 -6.72 9.03
N LYS A 138 -14.58 -6.94 10.21
CA LYS A 138 -14.54 -5.99 11.34
C LYS A 138 -13.12 -5.59 11.75
N GLU A 139 -12.15 -6.46 11.52
CA GLU A 139 -10.74 -6.20 11.80
C GLU A 139 -10.14 -5.21 10.80
N LEU A 140 -10.41 -5.44 9.50
CA LEU A 140 -10.01 -4.51 8.44
C LEU A 140 -10.70 -3.16 8.61
N ASP A 141 -11.99 -3.14 8.93
CA ASP A 141 -12.74 -1.91 9.16
C ASP A 141 -12.12 -1.08 10.30
N LYS A 142 -11.66 -1.73 11.37
CA LYS A 142 -10.95 -1.06 12.47
C LYS A 142 -9.61 -0.48 12.03
N ILE A 143 -8.84 -1.23 11.23
CA ILE A 143 -7.55 -0.78 10.70
C ILE A 143 -7.76 0.44 9.80
N VAL A 144 -8.70 0.34 8.85
CA VAL A 144 -9.02 1.42 7.92
C VAL A 144 -9.51 2.67 8.66
N SER A 145 -10.45 2.51 9.59
CA SER A 145 -10.97 3.63 10.39
C SER A 145 -9.87 4.31 11.20
N TYR A 146 -9.00 3.51 11.83
CA TYR A 146 -7.88 4.05 12.59
C TYR A 146 -6.90 4.83 11.70
N VAL A 147 -6.53 4.26 10.55
CA VAL A 147 -5.60 4.91 9.62
C VAL A 147 -6.20 6.21 9.06
N LEU A 148 -7.48 6.19 8.66
CA LEU A 148 -8.18 7.39 8.17
C LEU A 148 -8.27 8.50 9.23
N GLU A 149 -8.41 8.13 10.50
CA GLU A 149 -8.49 9.10 11.61
C GLU A 149 -7.13 9.69 11.98
N LYS A 150 -6.06 8.88 11.94
CA LYS A 150 -4.76 9.22 12.52
C LYS A 150 -3.67 9.58 11.50
N ALA A 151 -3.86 9.30 10.22
CA ALA A 151 -2.85 9.59 9.21
C ALA A 151 -2.62 11.11 9.07
N LEU A 152 -1.35 11.51 9.02
CA LEU A 152 -0.92 12.88 8.73
C LEU A 152 -0.67 13.10 7.23
N CYS A 153 -0.81 12.07 6.42
CA CYS A 153 -0.66 12.07 4.98
C CYS A 153 -1.94 11.61 4.29
N ARG A 154 -1.96 11.60 2.96
CA ARG A 154 -3.09 11.07 2.20
C ARG A 154 -3.26 9.58 2.41
N VAL A 155 -4.52 9.14 2.45
CA VAL A 155 -4.88 7.73 2.53
C VAL A 155 -5.80 7.40 1.36
N TRP A 156 -5.44 6.37 0.59
CA TRP A 156 -6.30 5.80 -0.43
C TRP A 156 -6.68 4.39 0.00
N PHE A 157 -7.98 4.18 0.16
CA PHE A 157 -8.56 2.87 0.38
C PHE A 157 -9.16 2.36 -0.92
N ILE A 158 -8.70 1.19 -1.37
CA ILE A 158 -9.12 0.56 -2.62
C ILE A 158 -9.85 -0.72 -2.27
N GLN A 159 -11.06 -0.86 -2.80
CA GLN A 159 -11.86 -2.07 -2.63
C GLN A 159 -12.19 -2.65 -3.99
N ASP A 160 -11.88 -3.93 -4.19
CA ASP A 160 -12.34 -4.65 -5.37
C ASP A 160 -13.86 -4.86 -5.30
N PRO A 161 -14.57 -4.86 -6.44
CA PRO A 161 -16.00 -5.14 -6.48
C PRO A 161 -16.28 -6.54 -5.94
N HIS A 162 -17.41 -6.69 -5.26
CA HIS A 162 -17.86 -8.00 -4.81
C HIS A 162 -18.07 -8.94 -6.01
N PRO A 163 -17.56 -10.18 -5.99
CA PRO A 163 -17.82 -11.14 -7.05
C PRO A 163 -19.33 -11.40 -7.13
N GLY A 164 -19.95 -11.01 -8.23
CA GLY A 164 -21.39 -11.16 -8.47
C GLY A 164 -22.13 -9.87 -8.85
N VAL A 165 -21.49 -8.72 -8.78
CA VAL A 165 -22.04 -7.48 -9.36
C VAL A 165 -21.47 -7.33 -10.78
N ILE A 166 -22.20 -7.83 -11.75
CA ILE A 166 -21.98 -7.51 -13.16
C ILE A 166 -22.61 -6.13 -13.39
N LEU A 167 -21.78 -5.13 -13.65
CA LEU A 167 -22.22 -3.81 -14.13
C LEU A 167 -22.64 -3.90 -15.59
#